data_b971508f0bc71851525fa22e26e2b723
#
_entry.id   b971508f0bc71851525fa22e26e2b723
#
_cell.length_a   1.000
_cell.length_b   1.000
_cell.length_c   1.000
_cell.angle_alpha   90.00
_cell.angle_beta   90.00
_cell.angle_gamma   90.00
#
_symmetry.space_group_name_H-M   'P 1'
#
loop_
_entity.id
_entity.type
_entity.pdbx_description
1 polymer ?
#
loop_
_entity_poly.entity_id
_entity_poly.type
_entity_poly.pdbx_seq_one_letter_code
_entity_poly.pdbx_strand_id
1 'polypeptide(L)'
;MERKGSQRAFWAGMVFVLLFVGVCGCKDFPSYRTIQEREPEVKQPVLTSYRFEDIPLPPGMTLLRKESFLFETRATKAGLLIYEGRGEMEKLSNFFKQEMPKYQWRLVSNFELQNVMLTFMKEGWISIIYIVSQEGETKRIEIRVGPIETKVLSSPKE
;
A
#
# COMPACT_ATOMS: atom_id res chain seq x y z
N MET A 1 -21.86 26.35 -59.15
CA MET A 1 -22.50 25.26 -59.89
C MET A 1 -22.72 24.12 -58.94
N GLU A 2 -23.98 23.90 -58.62
CA GLU A 2 -24.51 23.02 -57.58
C GLU A 2 -24.23 21.55 -57.86
N ARG A 3 -24.01 20.77 -56.81
CA ARG A 3 -24.46 19.37 -56.69
C ARG A 3 -25.12 19.12 -55.34
N LYS A 4 -26.37 19.56 -55.28
CA LYS A 4 -27.36 19.06 -54.35
C LYS A 4 -27.98 17.82 -54.97
N GLY A 5 -27.92 16.65 -54.30
CA GLY A 5 -28.69 15.52 -54.73
C GLY A 5 -28.04 14.16 -54.51
N SER A 6 -27.96 13.66 -53.27
CA SER A 6 -27.80 12.21 -53.02
C SER A 6 -27.96 11.81 -51.52
N GLN A 7 -28.72 12.57 -50.76
CA GLN A 7 -28.97 12.16 -49.34
C GLN A 7 -30.40 11.63 -49.07
N ARG A 8 -31.25 11.49 -50.07
CA ARG A 8 -32.64 11.01 -49.89
C ARG A 8 -32.85 9.52 -50.15
N ALA A 9 -31.87 8.84 -50.72
CA ALA A 9 -31.97 7.38 -51.02
C ALA A 9 -31.48 6.46 -49.90
N PHE A 10 -30.74 6.99 -48.93
CA PHE A 10 -30.16 6.17 -47.85
C PHE A 10 -31.09 5.92 -46.67
N TRP A 11 -32.16 6.70 -46.52
CA TRP A 11 -33.11 6.58 -45.39
C TRP A 11 -34.27 5.62 -45.62
N ALA A 12 -34.56 5.23 -46.85
CA ALA A 12 -35.64 4.30 -47.16
C ALA A 12 -35.28 2.81 -46.97
N GLY A 13 -33.99 2.47 -46.95
CA GLY A 13 -33.52 1.08 -46.78
C GLY A 13 -33.38 0.63 -45.32
N MET A 14 -33.27 1.56 -44.37
CA MET A 14 -32.97 1.24 -42.96
C MET A 14 -34.20 0.98 -42.10
N VAL A 15 -35.42 1.33 -42.59
CA VAL A 15 -36.67 1.13 -41.85
C VAL A 15 -37.27 -0.27 -42.09
N PHE A 16 -36.83 -0.99 -43.13
CA PHE A 16 -37.38 -2.32 -43.46
C PHE A 16 -36.67 -3.50 -42.83
N VAL A 17 -35.49 -3.27 -42.22
CA VAL A 17 -34.68 -4.35 -41.57
C VAL A 17 -35.02 -4.50 -40.10
N LEU A 18 -35.71 -3.56 -39.48
CA LEU A 18 -36.05 -3.56 -38.04
C LEU A 18 -37.34 -4.28 -37.65
N LEU A 19 -38.06 -4.89 -38.61
CA LEU A 19 -39.37 -5.52 -38.37
C LEU A 19 -39.33 -7.08 -38.37
N PHE A 20 -38.15 -7.71 -38.42
CA PHE A 20 -38.09 -9.17 -38.49
C PHE A 20 -37.27 -9.87 -37.36
N VAL A 21 -36.99 -9.17 -36.26
CA VAL A 21 -36.36 -9.81 -35.08
C VAL A 21 -37.32 -9.72 -33.88
N GLY A 22 -38.42 -10.33 -34.03
CA GLY A 22 -39.40 -10.43 -32.94
C GLY A 22 -40.07 -11.78 -33.00
N VAL A 23 -39.43 -12.83 -32.54
CA VAL A 23 -39.99 -14.02 -31.86
C VAL A 23 -38.85 -15.07 -31.79
N CYS A 24 -37.97 -14.93 -30.84
CA CYS A 24 -37.21 -16.08 -30.36
C CYS A 24 -37.50 -16.19 -28.85
N GLY A 25 -38.37 -17.17 -28.54
CA GLY A 25 -38.82 -17.43 -27.19
C GLY A 25 -37.65 -17.69 -26.24
N CYS A 26 -37.55 -16.92 -25.22
CA CYS A 26 -36.72 -17.20 -24.05
C CYS A 26 -37.29 -18.45 -23.38
N LYS A 27 -36.65 -19.58 -23.60
CA LYS A 27 -36.80 -20.74 -22.73
C LYS A 27 -36.25 -20.38 -21.38
N ASP A 28 -37.02 -20.73 -20.37
CA ASP A 28 -36.72 -20.56 -18.94
C ASP A 28 -35.26 -20.91 -18.64
N PHE A 29 -34.49 -19.88 -18.33
CA PHE A 29 -33.19 -20.08 -17.71
C PHE A 29 -33.45 -20.41 -16.23
N PRO A 30 -32.98 -21.56 -15.73
CA PRO A 30 -33.12 -21.85 -14.31
C PRO A 30 -32.45 -20.75 -13.53
N SER A 31 -33.24 -20.02 -12.75
CA SER A 31 -32.75 -19.02 -11.82
C SER A 31 -31.79 -19.72 -10.86
N TYR A 32 -30.48 -19.53 -11.09
CA TYR A 32 -29.50 -19.87 -10.08
C TYR A 32 -29.83 -19.00 -8.88
N ARG A 33 -30.34 -19.65 -7.84
CA ARG A 33 -30.45 -19.06 -6.54
C ARG A 33 -29.00 -18.75 -6.12
N THR A 34 -28.54 -17.51 -6.33
CA THR A 34 -27.29 -17.03 -5.80
C THR A 34 -27.38 -17.25 -4.28
N ILE A 35 -26.75 -18.30 -3.81
CA ILE A 35 -26.44 -18.42 -2.41
C ILE A 35 -25.51 -17.24 -2.16
N GLN A 36 -26.07 -16.19 -1.63
CA GLN A 36 -25.30 -15.07 -1.10
C GLN A 36 -24.59 -15.64 0.13
N GLU A 37 -23.51 -16.34 -0.13
CA GLU A 37 -22.57 -16.73 0.90
C GLU A 37 -22.13 -15.42 1.53
N ARG A 38 -22.70 -15.14 2.68
CA ARG A 38 -22.38 -13.96 3.48
C ARG A 38 -20.92 -14.15 3.83
N GLU A 39 -20.06 -13.49 3.04
CA GLU A 39 -18.63 -13.42 3.31
C GLU A 39 -18.49 -13.10 4.80
N PRO A 40 -17.78 -13.92 5.58
CA PRO A 40 -17.65 -13.65 7.00
C PRO A 40 -17.08 -12.26 7.13
N GLU A 41 -17.82 -11.38 7.78
CA GLU A 41 -17.37 -10.04 8.12
C GLU A 41 -16.08 -10.20 8.92
N VAL A 42 -14.96 -10.14 8.23
CA VAL A 42 -13.63 -10.11 8.83
C VAL A 42 -13.60 -8.80 9.62
N LYS A 43 -13.94 -8.88 10.92
CA LYS A 43 -13.75 -7.76 11.82
C LYS A 43 -12.28 -7.39 11.73
N GLN A 44 -12.00 -6.33 10.96
CA GLN A 44 -10.66 -5.78 10.89
C GLN A 44 -10.22 -5.50 12.32
N PRO A 45 -9.04 -5.96 12.74
CA PRO A 45 -8.54 -5.68 14.06
C PRO A 45 -8.56 -4.16 14.26
N VAL A 46 -9.18 -3.71 15.34
CA VAL A 46 -9.22 -2.28 15.68
C VAL A 46 -7.79 -1.90 16.01
N LEU A 47 -7.13 -1.20 15.08
CA LEU A 47 -5.80 -0.65 15.29
C LEU A 47 -5.88 0.37 16.44
N THR A 48 -5.33 0.00 17.59
CA THR A 48 -5.32 0.82 18.80
C THR A 48 -4.47 2.08 18.61
N SER A 49 -3.42 1.99 17.78
CA SER A 49 -2.53 3.10 17.47
C SER A 49 -1.90 2.90 16.09
N TYR A 50 -1.97 3.92 15.24
CA TYR A 50 -1.37 3.88 13.89
C TYR A 50 0.11 4.31 13.97
N ARG A 51 0.88 3.64 14.82
CA ARG A 51 2.32 3.86 15.01
C ARG A 51 2.98 2.62 15.62
N PHE A 52 4.31 2.57 15.54
CA PHE A 52 5.15 1.66 16.32
C PHE A 52 5.57 2.39 17.59
N GLU A 53 5.27 1.82 18.74
CA GLU A 53 5.48 2.49 20.04
C GLU A 53 6.96 2.58 20.45
N ASP A 54 7.75 1.66 19.92
CA ASP A 54 9.18 1.51 20.16
C ASP A 54 10.05 2.11 19.03
N ILE A 55 9.46 2.87 18.13
CA ILE A 55 10.17 3.63 17.11
C ILE A 55 9.91 5.11 17.33
N PRO A 56 10.92 5.86 17.78
CA PRO A 56 10.82 7.28 17.98
C PRO A 56 10.64 8.03 16.65
N LEU A 57 9.91 9.14 16.69
CA LEU A 57 9.71 10.00 15.54
C LEU A 57 10.30 11.37 15.79
N PRO A 58 10.98 11.96 14.81
CA PRO A 58 11.42 13.35 14.91
C PRO A 58 10.21 14.29 15.03
N PRO A 59 10.34 15.38 15.80
CA PRO A 59 9.26 16.35 15.91
C PRO A 59 8.94 16.99 14.55
N GLY A 60 7.68 17.38 14.35
CA GLY A 60 7.23 18.06 13.14
C GLY A 60 6.96 17.11 11.94
N MET A 61 7.01 15.79 12.14
CA MET A 61 6.65 14.82 11.14
C MET A 61 5.15 14.48 11.18
N THR A 62 4.50 14.47 10.02
CA THR A 62 3.08 14.17 9.84
C THR A 62 2.90 12.84 9.13
N LEU A 63 2.05 11.96 9.68
CA LEU A 63 1.76 10.66 9.10
C LEU A 63 0.90 10.77 7.84
N LEU A 64 1.33 10.17 6.74
CA LEU A 64 0.56 10.01 5.51
C LEU A 64 -0.24 8.71 5.56
N ARG A 65 -1.42 8.75 6.19
CA ARG A 65 -2.24 7.55 6.43
C ARG A 65 -2.63 6.79 5.16
N LYS A 66 -2.90 7.50 4.06
CA LYS A 66 -3.30 6.88 2.79
C LYS A 66 -2.19 6.07 2.12
N GLU A 67 -0.94 6.38 2.46
CA GLU A 67 0.24 5.73 1.92
C GLU A 67 0.87 4.75 2.92
N SER A 68 0.37 4.74 4.12
CA SER A 68 0.85 3.91 5.22
C SER A 68 0.00 2.65 5.36
N PHE A 69 0.64 1.55 5.70
CA PHE A 69 0.00 0.28 6.00
C PHE A 69 0.53 -0.29 7.31
N LEU A 70 -0.38 -0.68 8.17
CA LEU A 70 -0.05 -1.33 9.44
C LEU A 70 -0.91 -2.57 9.61
N PHE A 71 -0.25 -3.70 9.85
CA PHE A 71 -0.86 -4.97 10.20
C PHE A 71 -0.60 -5.26 11.66
N GLU A 72 -1.64 -5.55 12.41
CA GLU A 72 -1.54 -5.83 13.84
C GLU A 72 -2.36 -7.08 14.19
N THR A 73 -1.72 -7.98 14.92
CA THR A 73 -2.35 -9.13 15.56
C THR A 73 -2.01 -9.12 17.05
N ARG A 74 -2.49 -10.12 17.81
CA ARG A 74 -2.08 -10.25 19.22
C ARG A 74 -0.58 -10.50 19.41
N ALA A 75 0.08 -11.08 18.40
CA ALA A 75 1.48 -11.50 18.48
C ALA A 75 2.43 -10.64 17.64
N THR A 76 1.92 -9.88 16.67
CA THR A 76 2.77 -9.22 15.66
C THR A 76 2.18 -7.89 15.26
N LYS A 77 3.04 -6.87 15.19
CA LYS A 77 2.71 -5.56 14.63
C LYS A 77 3.76 -5.20 13.58
N ALA A 78 3.39 -5.27 12.30
CA ALA A 78 4.30 -5.06 11.18
C ALA A 78 3.69 -4.11 10.15
N GLY A 79 4.51 -3.47 9.33
CA GLY A 79 4.00 -2.60 8.28
C GLY A 79 4.98 -1.56 7.76
N LEU A 80 4.42 -0.60 7.04
CA LEU A 80 5.08 0.57 6.48
C LEU A 80 4.34 1.82 6.95
N LEU A 81 5.02 2.69 7.64
CA LEU A 81 4.52 4.01 8.00
C LEU A 81 5.31 5.07 7.25
N ILE A 82 4.61 6.02 6.66
CA ILE A 82 5.19 7.09 5.85
C ILE A 82 4.86 8.42 6.49
N TYR A 83 5.90 9.20 6.71
CA TYR A 83 5.81 10.54 7.31
C TYR A 83 6.42 11.57 6.39
N GLU A 84 5.90 12.77 6.44
CA GLU A 84 6.46 13.96 5.81
C GLU A 84 6.62 15.09 6.81
N GLY A 85 7.66 15.89 6.60
CA GLY A 85 7.94 17.07 7.42
C GLY A 85 9.18 17.82 6.93
N ARG A 86 9.49 18.92 7.58
CA ARG A 86 10.70 19.69 7.30
C ARG A 86 11.83 19.22 8.19
N GLY A 87 13.04 19.23 7.65
CA GLY A 87 14.24 18.88 8.41
C GLY A 87 15.47 18.72 7.52
N GLU A 88 16.61 18.80 8.16
CA GLU A 88 17.89 18.51 7.50
C GLU A 88 18.14 17.00 7.52
N MET A 89 18.59 16.44 6.41
CA MET A 89 18.83 15.00 6.25
C MET A 89 19.73 14.45 7.35
N GLU A 90 20.83 15.13 7.62
CA GLU A 90 21.80 14.73 8.64
C GLU A 90 21.19 14.74 10.05
N LYS A 91 20.39 15.77 10.40
CA LYS A 91 19.74 15.83 11.71
C LYS A 91 18.71 14.72 11.89
N LEU A 92 17.97 14.38 10.83
CA LEU A 92 17.01 13.28 10.87
C LEU A 92 17.71 11.92 11.01
N SER A 93 18.80 11.70 10.27
CA SER A 93 19.64 10.50 10.39
C SER A 93 20.19 10.35 11.80
N ASN A 94 20.80 11.41 12.33
CA ASN A 94 21.39 11.42 13.64
C ASN A 94 20.35 11.21 14.73
N PHE A 95 19.14 11.76 14.58
CA PHE A 95 18.03 11.51 15.49
C PHE A 95 17.76 10.00 15.65
N PHE A 96 17.57 9.28 14.55
CA PHE A 96 17.30 7.85 14.64
C PHE A 96 18.48 7.05 15.20
N LYS A 97 19.71 7.41 14.83
CA LYS A 97 20.92 6.76 15.38
C LYS A 97 21.05 6.91 16.90
N GLN A 98 20.58 8.03 17.45
CA GLN A 98 20.64 8.32 18.89
C GLN A 98 19.43 7.79 19.66
N GLU A 99 18.24 7.85 19.06
CA GLU A 99 17.00 7.51 19.76
C GLU A 99 16.63 6.03 19.70
N MET A 100 16.84 5.36 18.55
CA MET A 100 16.50 3.96 18.37
C MET A 100 17.16 3.01 19.39
N PRO A 101 18.46 3.21 19.79
CA PRO A 101 19.08 2.37 20.80
C PRO A 101 18.40 2.42 22.17
N LYS A 102 17.71 3.52 22.52
CA LYS A 102 16.97 3.64 23.78
C LYS A 102 15.80 2.67 23.87
N TYR A 103 15.34 2.16 22.71
CA TYR A 103 14.28 1.16 22.55
C TYR A 103 14.83 -0.22 22.15
N GLN A 104 16.12 -0.47 22.43
CA GLN A 104 16.81 -1.75 22.17
C GLN A 104 17.03 -2.07 20.69
N TRP A 105 16.84 -1.11 19.79
CA TRP A 105 17.17 -1.25 18.39
C TRP A 105 18.67 -1.01 18.16
N ARG A 106 19.35 -1.98 17.59
CA ARG A 106 20.78 -1.89 17.25
C ARG A 106 20.94 -1.56 15.76
N LEU A 107 21.67 -0.51 15.45
CA LEU A 107 22.01 -0.17 14.06
C LEU A 107 22.90 -1.28 13.47
N VAL A 108 22.51 -1.86 12.33
CA VAL A 108 23.25 -2.93 11.64
C VAL A 108 23.73 -2.51 10.27
N SER A 109 23.12 -1.50 9.67
CA SER A 109 23.54 -0.96 8.37
C SER A 109 23.17 0.52 8.26
N ASN A 110 24.05 1.28 7.62
CA ASN A 110 23.90 2.70 7.38
C ASN A 110 24.41 3.06 5.98
N PHE A 111 23.52 3.57 5.12
CA PHE A 111 23.86 4.09 3.80
C PHE A 111 23.39 5.54 3.72
N GLU A 112 24.33 6.45 3.58
CA GLU A 112 24.09 7.89 3.51
C GLU A 112 24.75 8.46 2.27
N LEU A 113 23.92 8.82 1.28
CA LEU A 113 24.30 9.55 0.07
C LEU A 113 23.32 10.71 -0.12
N GLN A 114 22.63 10.76 -1.27
CA GLN A 114 21.55 11.71 -1.50
C GLN A 114 20.31 11.39 -0.63
N ASN A 115 20.10 10.12 -0.33
CA ASN A 115 19.11 9.59 0.57
C ASN A 115 19.79 8.83 1.69
N VAL A 116 19.09 8.63 2.79
CA VAL A 116 19.58 7.89 3.94
C VAL A 116 18.78 6.60 4.10
N MET A 117 19.46 5.48 4.29
CA MET A 117 18.85 4.21 4.66
C MET A 117 19.54 3.66 5.90
N LEU A 118 18.80 3.57 6.97
CA LEU A 118 19.24 3.00 8.25
C LEU A 118 18.51 1.69 8.48
N THR A 119 19.26 0.65 8.78
CA THR A 119 18.67 -0.64 9.15
C THR A 119 18.99 -0.94 10.61
N PHE A 120 17.95 -1.18 11.38
CA PHE A 120 18.04 -1.55 12.79
C PHE A 120 17.49 -2.94 13.02
N MET A 121 18.02 -3.62 14.00
CA MET A 121 17.58 -4.93 14.45
C MET A 121 17.42 -4.96 15.97
N LYS A 122 16.41 -5.67 16.43
CA LYS A 122 16.29 -6.15 17.81
C LYS A 122 15.80 -7.59 17.76
N GLU A 123 15.73 -8.28 18.90
CA GLU A 123 15.38 -9.69 18.96
C GLU A 123 14.12 -10.04 18.14
N GLY A 124 14.32 -10.82 17.07
CA GLY A 124 13.24 -11.26 16.16
C GLY A 124 12.68 -10.21 15.20
N TRP A 125 13.21 -8.97 15.19
CA TRP A 125 12.65 -7.86 14.43
C TRP A 125 13.68 -7.07 13.62
N ILE A 126 13.24 -6.53 12.49
CA ILE A 126 13.98 -5.59 11.65
C ILE A 126 13.17 -4.31 11.45
N SER A 127 13.85 -3.18 11.48
CA SER A 127 13.31 -1.89 11.08
C SER A 127 14.22 -1.27 10.03
N ILE A 128 13.65 -0.86 8.89
CA ILE A 128 14.35 -0.12 7.84
C ILE A 128 13.75 1.26 7.78
N ILE A 129 14.57 2.27 8.01
CA ILE A 129 14.20 3.68 7.94
C ILE A 129 14.85 4.28 6.70
N TYR A 130 14.03 4.75 5.77
CA TYR A 130 14.47 5.39 4.56
C TYR A 130 14.05 6.85 4.54
N ILE A 131 15.01 7.76 4.39
CA ILE A 131 14.77 9.21 4.40
C ILE A 131 15.13 9.76 3.02
N VAL A 132 14.19 10.42 2.40
CA VAL A 132 14.29 10.94 1.02
C VAL A 132 13.99 12.44 1.02
N SER A 133 14.74 13.18 0.23
CA SER A 133 14.39 14.57 -0.10
C SER A 133 13.23 14.59 -1.09
N GLN A 134 12.23 15.40 -0.80
CA GLN A 134 11.15 15.76 -1.71
C GLN A 134 11.40 17.18 -2.25
N GLU A 135 10.44 17.75 -2.95
CA GLU A 135 10.53 19.10 -3.44
C GLU A 135 10.68 20.12 -2.28
N GLY A 136 11.54 21.09 -2.47
CA GLY A 136 11.86 22.11 -1.47
C GLY A 136 12.60 21.52 -0.25
N GLU A 137 12.19 21.95 0.94
CA GLU A 137 12.79 21.51 2.21
C GLU A 137 12.12 20.27 2.82
N THR A 138 11.10 19.74 2.14
CA THR A 138 10.34 18.60 2.64
C THR A 138 11.16 17.31 2.58
N LYS A 139 11.09 16.53 3.65
CA LYS A 139 11.66 15.18 3.74
C LYS A 139 10.55 14.18 3.96
N ARG A 140 10.71 13.04 3.32
CA ARG A 140 9.84 11.88 3.49
C ARG A 140 10.60 10.81 4.25
N ILE A 141 9.99 10.27 5.27
CA ILE A 141 10.53 9.18 6.09
C ILE A 141 9.63 7.97 5.94
N GLU A 142 10.18 6.88 5.44
CA GLU A 142 9.51 5.60 5.34
C GLU A 142 10.07 4.65 6.40
N ILE A 143 9.21 4.17 7.28
CA ILE A 143 9.57 3.26 8.36
C ILE A 143 8.92 1.91 8.08
N ARG A 144 9.74 0.92 7.73
CA ARG A 144 9.31 -0.47 7.53
C ARG A 144 9.69 -1.27 8.75
N VAL A 145 8.75 -2.02 9.31
CA VAL A 145 8.97 -2.89 10.46
C VAL A 145 8.36 -4.26 10.19
N GLY A 146 9.11 -5.28 10.50
CA GLY A 146 8.64 -6.65 10.37
C GLY A 146 9.45 -7.64 11.18
N PRO A 147 8.91 -8.86 11.39
CA PRO A 147 9.65 -9.94 11.99
C PRO A 147 10.77 -10.41 11.05
N ILE A 148 11.86 -10.91 11.64
CA ILE A 148 12.92 -11.61 10.90
C ILE A 148 12.55 -13.09 10.90
N GLU A 149 12.45 -13.68 9.71
CA GLU A 149 12.35 -15.12 9.60
C GLU A 149 13.73 -15.74 9.89
N THR A 150 13.92 -16.21 11.11
CA THR A 150 15.13 -16.99 11.47
C THR A 150 14.93 -18.41 10.94
N LYS A 151 15.28 -18.65 9.67
CA LYS A 151 15.39 -19.99 9.15
C LYS A 151 16.55 -20.67 9.89
N VAL A 152 16.21 -21.50 10.85
CA VAL A 152 17.18 -22.43 11.44
C VAL A 152 17.64 -23.33 10.29
N LEU A 153 18.82 -23.06 9.75
CA LEU A 153 19.50 -24.01 8.88
C LEU A 153 19.80 -25.22 9.74
N SER A 154 18.87 -26.17 9.78
CA SER A 154 19.17 -27.50 10.30
C SER A 154 20.28 -28.05 9.44
N SER A 155 21.46 -28.22 10.04
CA SER A 155 22.56 -28.91 9.41
C SER A 155 22.08 -30.26 8.87
N PRO A 156 22.45 -30.64 7.62
CA PRO A 156 22.19 -32.00 7.16
C PRO A 156 22.79 -32.95 8.18
N LYS A 157 22.00 -33.89 8.69
CA LYS A 157 22.54 -35.03 9.43
C LYS A 157 23.35 -35.85 8.42
N GLU A 158 24.64 -35.92 8.63
CA GLU A 158 25.47 -36.96 8.03
C GLU A 158 25.01 -38.36 8.44
#